data_45c1f74b7f89897ee59ae1320ad77d46
#
_entry.id   45c1f74b7f89897ee59ae1320ad77d46
#
_cell.length_a   1.000
_cell.length_b   1.000
_cell.length_c   1.000
_cell.angle_alpha   90.00
_cell.angle_beta   90.00
_cell.angle_gamma   90.00
#
_symmetry.space_group_name_H-M   'P 1'
#
loop_
_entity.id
_entity.type
_entity.pdbx_description
1 polymer ?
#
loop_
_entity_poly.entity_id
_entity_poly.type
_entity_poly.pdbx_seq_one_letter_code
_entity_poly.pdbx_strand_id
1 'polypeptide(L)'
;MRNKLLLIASIFIFSAFIMAGCGSDSKKEAAQGETIEYQYIQAEDLKKDIDEGGDGYIILDVRKKEDYDSSHIKGAFSGDVDSIVSAEDKELATNNLKAALKEATGSEEGNKDSKYVLVCYSGKRYAQGATGILSELGIPEGNIYTLEGGNKNWVELGDDYTSLME
;
A
#
# COMPACT_ATOMS: atom_id res chain seq x y z
N MET A 1 -19.60 45.19 39.89
CA MET A 1 -20.26 44.03 40.50
C MET A 1 -19.51 42.83 39.96
N ARG A 2 -18.47 42.40 40.59
CA ARG A 2 -18.22 41.43 41.65
C ARG A 2 -19.04 40.16 41.48
N ASN A 3 -18.40 39.04 41.02
CA ASN A 3 -18.52 37.71 41.60
C ASN A 3 -17.55 36.78 40.86
N LYS A 4 -16.53 36.39 41.54
CA LYS A 4 -16.22 35.23 42.45
C LYS A 4 -15.84 33.99 41.68
N LEU A 5 -14.57 33.85 41.73
CA LEU A 5 -13.69 32.69 41.64
C LEU A 5 -14.23 31.47 42.41
N LEU A 6 -14.21 30.28 41.84
CA LEU A 6 -14.24 29.01 42.57
C LEU A 6 -13.19 28.09 41.96
N LEU A 7 -12.06 28.01 42.64
CA LEU A 7 -11.02 26.98 42.50
C LEU A 7 -11.53 25.70 43.16
N ILE A 8 -11.57 24.58 42.44
CA ILE A 8 -11.68 23.25 43.04
C ILE A 8 -10.36 22.53 42.74
N ALA A 9 -9.52 22.45 43.77
CA ALA A 9 -8.33 21.62 43.80
C ALA A 9 -8.72 20.19 44.17
N SER A 10 -8.56 19.25 43.23
CA SER A 10 -8.66 17.82 43.52
C SER A 10 -7.26 17.26 43.72
N ILE A 11 -6.96 16.99 45.01
CA ILE A 11 -5.75 16.28 45.44
C ILE A 11 -5.98 14.79 45.19
N PHE A 12 -5.22 14.20 44.27
CA PHE A 12 -5.11 12.76 44.14
C PHE A 12 -3.92 12.28 44.94
N ILE A 13 -4.23 11.53 45.96
CA ILE A 13 -3.27 10.86 46.86
C ILE A 13 -2.64 9.68 46.10
N PHE A 14 -1.34 9.75 45.93
CA PHE A 14 -0.53 8.69 45.32
C PHE A 14 -0.19 7.67 46.40
N SER A 15 -0.85 6.51 46.41
CA SER A 15 -0.45 5.36 47.19
C SER A 15 0.68 4.62 46.50
N ALA A 16 1.89 4.77 47.03
CA ALA A 16 3.03 3.95 46.63
C ALA A 16 2.90 2.53 47.18
N PHE A 17 2.80 1.55 46.30
CA PHE A 17 2.94 0.13 46.65
C PHE A 17 4.30 -0.35 46.15
N ILE A 18 5.25 -0.48 47.04
CA ILE A 18 6.56 -1.08 46.78
C ILE A 18 6.41 -2.59 46.97
N MET A 19 6.48 -3.34 45.85
CA MET A 19 6.74 -4.79 45.92
C MET A 19 8.07 -5.05 45.24
N ALA A 20 9.07 -5.41 46.01
CA ALA A 20 10.32 -5.95 45.51
C ALA A 20 10.09 -7.37 44.98
N GLY A 21 10.36 -7.59 43.69
CA GLY A 21 10.38 -8.90 43.05
C GLY A 21 11.51 -8.92 42.03
N CYS A 22 12.64 -9.58 42.38
CA CYS A 22 13.67 -9.95 41.42
C CYS A 22 13.09 -10.93 40.39
N GLY A 23 13.12 -10.55 39.10
CA GLY A 23 12.85 -11.42 37.99
C GLY A 23 13.47 -10.80 36.77
N SER A 24 14.55 -11.42 36.24
CA SER A 24 15.16 -11.06 34.97
C SER A 24 14.18 -11.39 33.85
N ASP A 25 13.46 -10.40 33.37
CA ASP A 25 12.68 -10.50 32.15
C ASP A 25 13.22 -9.50 31.14
N SER A 26 13.84 -10.04 30.12
CA SER A 26 14.19 -9.33 28.88
C SER A 26 12.92 -8.74 28.29
N LYS A 27 12.67 -7.45 28.50
CA LYS A 27 11.68 -6.72 27.74
C LYS A 27 12.13 -6.73 26.28
N LYS A 28 11.55 -7.63 25.48
CA LYS A 28 11.35 -7.38 24.07
C LYS A 28 10.43 -6.16 23.98
N GLU A 29 10.98 -5.02 23.63
CA GLU A 29 10.20 -3.93 23.08
C GLU A 29 9.55 -4.48 21.82
N ALA A 30 8.24 -4.73 21.89
CA ALA A 30 7.43 -4.93 20.70
C ALA A 30 7.48 -3.62 19.94
N ALA A 31 8.20 -3.60 18.82
CA ALA A 31 8.04 -2.56 17.81
C ALA A 31 6.54 -2.50 17.51
N GLN A 32 5.91 -1.37 17.79
CA GLN A 32 4.58 -1.06 17.26
C GLN A 32 4.75 -0.96 15.75
N GLY A 33 4.52 -2.07 15.06
CA GLY A 33 4.38 -2.06 13.62
C GLY A 33 3.16 -1.19 13.30
N GLU A 34 3.36 -0.09 12.59
CA GLU A 34 2.27 0.65 12.00
C GLU A 34 1.47 -0.33 11.15
N THR A 35 0.19 -0.43 11.42
CA THR A 35 -0.73 -1.28 10.65
C THR A 35 -1.01 -0.55 9.35
N ILE A 36 -0.49 -1.06 8.23
CA ILE A 36 -0.78 -0.52 6.90
C ILE A 36 -2.28 -0.66 6.63
N GLU A 37 -2.95 0.45 6.34
CA GLU A 37 -4.34 0.47 5.91
C GLU A 37 -4.41 0.32 4.39
N TYR A 38 -4.87 -0.83 3.92
CA TYR A 38 -4.99 -1.11 2.48
C TYR A 38 -6.22 -0.43 1.89
N GLN A 39 -6.02 0.39 0.86
CA GLN A 39 -7.10 1.01 0.11
C GLN A 39 -7.39 0.22 -1.17
N TYR A 40 -8.65 0.27 -1.61
CA TYR A 40 -9.10 -0.43 -2.81
C TYR A 40 -9.75 0.54 -3.79
N ILE A 41 -9.61 0.25 -5.07
CA ILE A 41 -10.31 0.92 -6.17
C ILE A 41 -11.15 -0.11 -6.92
N GLN A 42 -12.37 0.26 -7.28
CA GLN A 42 -13.24 -0.59 -8.09
C GLN A 42 -12.78 -0.62 -9.54
N ALA A 43 -13.06 -1.72 -10.24
CA ALA A 43 -12.69 -1.87 -11.65
C ALA A 43 -13.36 -0.79 -12.52
N GLU A 44 -14.60 -0.41 -12.19
CA GLU A 44 -15.36 0.62 -12.89
C GLU A 44 -14.68 2.00 -12.80
N ASP A 45 -14.15 2.34 -11.62
CA ASP A 45 -13.48 3.63 -11.40
C ASP A 45 -12.16 3.70 -12.14
N LEU A 46 -11.37 2.61 -12.13
CA LEU A 46 -10.13 2.53 -12.89
C LEU A 46 -10.40 2.54 -14.40
N LYS A 47 -11.42 1.80 -14.86
CA LYS A 47 -11.84 1.81 -16.28
C LYS A 47 -12.21 3.21 -16.73
N LYS A 48 -13.00 3.90 -15.92
CA LYS A 48 -13.39 5.28 -16.22
C LYS A 48 -12.19 6.21 -16.36
N ASP A 49 -11.21 6.11 -15.47
CA ASP A 49 -9.97 6.89 -15.56
C ASP A 49 -9.23 6.60 -16.88
N ILE A 50 -9.08 5.33 -17.27
CA ILE A 50 -8.44 4.93 -18.53
C ILE A 50 -9.20 5.49 -19.75
N ASP A 51 -10.52 5.40 -19.75
CA ASP A 51 -11.37 5.92 -20.83
C ASP A 51 -11.31 7.46 -20.96
N GLU A 52 -11.08 8.17 -19.84
CA GLU A 52 -10.95 9.63 -19.78
C GLU A 52 -9.53 10.13 -20.11
N GLY A 53 -8.54 9.25 -20.31
CA GLY A 53 -7.17 9.59 -20.70
C GLY A 53 -6.09 9.02 -19.81
N GLY A 54 -6.45 8.42 -18.65
CA GLY A 54 -5.53 7.71 -17.78
C GLY A 54 -4.58 8.61 -16.96
N ASP A 55 -4.98 9.84 -16.68
CA ASP A 55 -4.13 10.82 -15.98
C ASP A 55 -4.31 10.78 -14.43
N GLY A 56 -5.33 10.10 -13.93
CA GLY A 56 -5.66 10.06 -12.50
C GLY A 56 -4.82 9.10 -11.68
N TYR A 57 -4.35 8.02 -12.31
CA TYR A 57 -3.61 6.96 -11.63
C TYR A 57 -2.40 6.46 -12.43
N ILE A 58 -1.33 6.12 -11.73
CA ILE A 58 -0.22 5.32 -12.25
C ILE A 58 -0.52 3.86 -11.94
N ILE A 59 -0.65 3.03 -12.97
CA ILE A 59 -0.98 1.61 -12.82
C ILE A 59 0.32 0.81 -12.75
N LEU A 60 0.51 0.07 -11.65
CA LEU A 60 1.64 -0.84 -11.46
C LEU A 60 1.10 -2.28 -11.45
N ASP A 61 1.43 -3.06 -12.46
CA ASP A 61 1.14 -4.49 -12.47
C ASP A 61 2.24 -5.21 -11.71
N VAL A 62 1.87 -5.76 -10.57
CA VAL A 62 2.78 -6.40 -9.61
C VAL A 62 2.77 -7.93 -9.69
N ARG A 63 2.17 -8.48 -10.75
CA ARG A 63 2.24 -9.92 -11.08
C ARG A 63 3.63 -10.28 -11.59
N LYS A 64 3.85 -11.56 -11.84
CA LYS A 64 5.05 -12.04 -12.54
C LYS A 64 5.23 -11.34 -13.88
N LYS A 65 6.47 -11.06 -14.22
CA LYS A 65 6.81 -10.41 -15.49
C LYS A 65 6.25 -11.16 -16.71
N GLU A 66 6.28 -12.48 -16.70
CA GLU A 66 5.76 -13.31 -17.80
C GLU A 66 4.24 -13.14 -17.97
N ASP A 67 3.48 -12.98 -16.86
CA ASP A 67 2.05 -12.76 -16.91
C ASP A 67 1.71 -11.35 -17.38
N TYR A 68 2.51 -10.36 -16.97
CA TYR A 68 2.43 -9.00 -17.50
C TYR A 68 2.70 -8.99 -19.01
N ASP A 69 3.79 -9.61 -19.46
CA ASP A 69 4.18 -9.65 -20.88
C ASP A 69 3.16 -10.40 -21.76
N SER A 70 2.41 -11.33 -21.15
CA SER A 70 1.34 -12.06 -21.85
C SER A 70 0.10 -11.19 -22.08
N SER A 71 -0.31 -10.44 -21.06
CA SER A 71 -1.42 -9.47 -21.14
C SER A 71 -1.50 -8.65 -19.86
N HIS A 72 -1.66 -7.34 -19.99
CA HIS A 72 -1.81 -6.40 -18.88
C HIS A 72 -2.81 -5.28 -19.21
N ILE A 73 -3.26 -4.57 -18.19
CA ILE A 73 -4.12 -3.39 -18.39
C ILE A 73 -3.30 -2.30 -19.07
N LYS A 74 -3.86 -1.72 -20.13
CA LYS A 74 -3.22 -0.70 -20.97
C LYS A 74 -2.65 0.44 -20.13
N GLY A 75 -1.40 0.79 -20.41
CA GLY A 75 -0.68 1.84 -19.71
C GLY A 75 -0.15 1.43 -18.32
N ALA A 76 -0.23 0.17 -17.95
CA ALA A 76 0.40 -0.33 -16.72
C ALA A 76 1.92 -0.52 -16.89
N PHE A 77 2.66 -0.32 -15.82
CA PHE A 77 4.10 -0.57 -15.72
C PHE A 77 4.37 -1.84 -14.92
N SER A 78 5.32 -2.66 -15.39
CA SER A 78 5.66 -3.93 -14.73
C SER A 78 6.52 -3.73 -13.49
N GLY A 79 5.97 -4.07 -12.32
CA GLY A 79 6.63 -4.02 -11.02
C GLY A 79 6.59 -5.37 -10.30
N ASP A 80 7.07 -6.44 -10.97
CA ASP A 80 7.02 -7.82 -10.46
C ASP A 80 7.54 -7.95 -9.03
N VAL A 81 6.68 -8.43 -8.13
CA VAL A 81 7.00 -8.69 -6.72
C VAL A 81 6.91 -10.17 -6.35
N ASP A 82 6.91 -11.09 -7.33
CA ASP A 82 6.84 -12.53 -7.06
C ASP A 82 7.92 -13.00 -6.09
N SER A 83 9.10 -12.43 -6.17
CA SER A 83 10.23 -12.80 -5.31
C SER A 83 9.96 -12.61 -3.82
N ILE A 84 9.19 -11.59 -3.41
CA ILE A 84 8.81 -11.40 -2.00
C ILE A 84 7.79 -12.45 -1.53
N VAL A 85 6.99 -12.98 -2.46
CA VAL A 85 5.92 -13.94 -2.16
C VAL A 85 6.44 -15.38 -2.22
N SER A 86 7.34 -15.69 -3.17
CA SER A 86 7.82 -17.03 -3.47
C SER A 86 9.15 -17.39 -2.81
N ALA A 87 10.04 -16.42 -2.63
CA ALA A 87 11.42 -16.64 -2.17
C ALA A 87 11.85 -15.70 -1.03
N GLU A 88 10.96 -14.85 -0.53
CA GLU A 88 11.24 -13.83 0.49
C GLU A 88 12.38 -12.87 0.10
N ASP A 89 12.67 -12.74 -1.19
CA ASP A 89 13.68 -11.82 -1.73
C ASP A 89 13.06 -10.42 -1.94
N LYS A 90 13.09 -9.64 -0.89
CA LYS A 90 12.57 -8.27 -0.88
C LYS A 90 13.42 -7.32 -1.73
N GLU A 91 14.73 -7.56 -1.82
CA GLU A 91 15.62 -6.67 -2.59
C GLU A 91 15.29 -6.72 -4.08
N LEU A 92 15.08 -7.90 -4.64
CA LEU A 92 14.69 -8.06 -6.05
C LEU A 92 13.33 -7.40 -6.31
N ALA A 93 12.32 -7.67 -5.48
CA ALA A 93 11.00 -7.03 -5.61
C ALA A 93 11.09 -5.49 -5.53
N THR A 94 11.92 -4.96 -4.62
CA THR A 94 12.14 -3.51 -4.48
C THR A 94 12.78 -2.93 -5.74
N ASN A 95 13.78 -3.59 -6.32
CA ASN A 95 14.45 -3.15 -7.53
C ASN A 95 13.49 -3.14 -8.73
N ASN A 96 12.61 -4.14 -8.85
CA ASN A 96 11.59 -4.20 -9.90
C ASN A 96 10.59 -3.05 -9.77
N LEU A 97 10.10 -2.76 -8.56
CA LEU A 97 9.20 -1.63 -8.32
C LEU A 97 9.88 -0.28 -8.58
N LYS A 98 11.15 -0.11 -8.20
CA LYS A 98 11.92 1.09 -8.53
C LYS A 98 12.06 1.30 -10.03
N ALA A 99 12.29 0.23 -10.79
CA ALA A 99 12.35 0.30 -12.24
C ALA A 99 11.01 0.74 -12.84
N ALA A 100 9.90 0.17 -12.39
CA ALA A 100 8.55 0.56 -12.80
C ALA A 100 8.24 2.03 -12.44
N LEU A 101 8.57 2.47 -11.23
CA LEU A 101 8.42 3.87 -10.80
C LEU A 101 9.24 4.82 -11.67
N LYS A 102 10.48 4.46 -11.97
CA LYS A 102 11.36 5.27 -12.84
C LYS A 102 10.81 5.40 -14.25
N GLU A 103 10.27 4.33 -14.81
CA GLU A 103 9.63 4.34 -16.12
C GLU A 103 8.39 5.24 -16.11
N ALA A 104 7.54 5.11 -15.09
CA ALA A 104 6.28 5.84 -14.96
C ALA A 104 6.47 7.33 -14.63
N THR A 105 7.47 7.69 -13.82
CA THR A 105 7.59 9.03 -13.22
C THR A 105 8.93 9.72 -13.46
N GLY A 106 9.91 9.03 -14.02
CA GLY A 106 11.29 9.48 -14.13
C GLY A 106 12.12 9.33 -12.85
N SER A 107 11.56 8.85 -11.75
CA SER A 107 12.22 8.68 -10.45
C SER A 107 12.04 7.29 -9.87
N GLU A 108 13.10 6.68 -9.35
CA GLU A 108 13.05 5.38 -8.66
C GLU A 108 12.27 5.44 -7.32
N GLU A 109 12.06 6.62 -6.79
CA GLU A 109 11.24 6.85 -5.59
C GLU A 109 9.79 7.18 -5.91
N GLY A 110 9.45 7.28 -7.20
CA GLY A 110 8.14 7.70 -7.69
C GLY A 110 7.83 9.18 -7.42
N ASN A 111 6.62 9.59 -7.72
CA ASN A 111 6.07 10.90 -7.38
C ASN A 111 5.14 10.74 -6.16
N LYS A 112 5.44 11.45 -5.06
CA LYS A 112 4.70 11.34 -3.79
C LYS A 112 3.28 11.91 -3.86
N ASP A 113 3.02 12.79 -4.83
CA ASP A 113 1.70 13.41 -5.03
C ASP A 113 0.81 12.61 -6.00
N SER A 114 1.38 11.63 -6.70
CA SER A 114 0.63 10.76 -7.61
C SER A 114 -0.10 9.65 -6.86
N LYS A 115 -1.22 9.20 -7.42
CA LYS A 115 -1.96 8.03 -6.96
C LYS A 115 -1.53 6.80 -7.76
N TYR A 116 -1.33 5.69 -7.07
CA TYR A 116 -0.88 4.42 -7.64
C TYR A 116 -1.96 3.37 -7.50
N VAL A 117 -2.21 2.61 -8.56
CA VAL A 117 -3.08 1.43 -8.52
C VAL A 117 -2.25 0.18 -8.73
N LEU A 118 -2.26 -0.70 -7.74
CA LEU A 118 -1.60 -2.00 -7.79
C LEU A 118 -2.53 -3.04 -8.38
N VAL A 119 -2.15 -3.61 -9.52
CA VAL A 119 -2.84 -4.72 -10.17
C VAL A 119 -2.08 -6.00 -9.86
N CYS A 120 -2.71 -6.94 -9.16
CA CYS A 120 -2.17 -8.27 -8.97
C CYS A 120 -3.19 -9.33 -9.39
N TYR A 121 -2.95 -10.61 -9.12
CA TYR A 121 -3.87 -11.67 -9.55
C TYR A 121 -5.28 -11.55 -8.97
N SER A 122 -5.41 -11.22 -7.67
CA SER A 122 -6.69 -11.23 -6.95
C SER A 122 -6.85 -10.08 -5.93
N GLY A 123 -6.03 -9.02 -6.03
CA GLY A 123 -6.08 -7.89 -5.11
C GLY A 123 -5.63 -8.22 -3.67
N LYS A 124 -4.67 -9.13 -3.48
CA LYS A 124 -4.23 -9.60 -2.15
C LYS A 124 -2.70 -9.59 -2.00
N ARG A 125 -2.08 -10.74 -1.73
CA ARG A 125 -0.69 -10.90 -1.28
C ARG A 125 0.37 -10.09 -2.05
N TYR A 126 0.33 -10.09 -3.38
CA TYR A 126 1.29 -9.34 -4.19
C TYR A 126 1.11 -7.82 -4.00
N ALA A 127 -0.14 -7.34 -4.05
CA ALA A 127 -0.45 -5.93 -3.81
C ALA A 127 -0.05 -5.50 -2.39
N GLN A 128 -0.32 -6.33 -1.37
CA GLN A 128 0.10 -6.06 0.01
C GLN A 128 1.62 -5.96 0.14
N GLY A 129 2.37 -6.87 -0.48
CA GLY A 129 3.83 -6.82 -0.53
C GLY A 129 4.34 -5.55 -1.21
N ALA A 130 3.76 -5.20 -2.36
CA ALA A 130 4.10 -3.98 -3.08
C ALA A 130 3.76 -2.70 -2.29
N THR A 131 2.59 -2.65 -1.61
CA THR A 131 2.23 -1.52 -0.75
C THR A 131 3.29 -1.27 0.32
N GLY A 132 3.77 -2.33 0.99
CA GLY A 132 4.81 -2.20 1.99
C GLY A 132 6.11 -1.61 1.43
N ILE A 133 6.54 -2.06 0.24
CA ILE A 133 7.73 -1.52 -0.42
C ILE A 133 7.52 -0.06 -0.83
N LEU A 134 6.39 0.29 -1.43
CA LEU A 134 6.09 1.66 -1.86
C LEU A 134 6.03 2.63 -0.67
N SER A 135 5.45 2.21 0.45
CA SER A 135 5.43 2.97 1.71
C SER A 135 6.86 3.20 2.24
N GLU A 136 7.73 2.19 2.22
CA GLU A 136 9.13 2.33 2.59
C GLU A 136 9.93 3.25 1.65
N LEU A 137 9.55 3.32 0.37
CA LEU A 137 10.08 4.29 -0.58
C LEU A 137 9.53 5.71 -0.36
N GLY A 138 8.62 5.88 0.61
CA GLY A 138 8.06 7.16 1.05
C GLY A 138 6.84 7.61 0.25
N ILE A 139 6.18 6.73 -0.51
CA ILE A 139 4.88 7.02 -1.12
C ILE A 139 3.83 6.97 -0.01
N PRO A 140 3.01 8.03 0.19
CA PRO A 140 1.97 8.03 1.20
C PRO A 140 0.98 6.88 1.00
N GLU A 141 0.64 6.14 2.06
CA GLU A 141 -0.31 5.02 2.00
C GLU A 141 -1.66 5.45 1.43
N GLY A 142 -2.10 6.69 1.72
CA GLY A 142 -3.31 7.30 1.17
C GLY A 142 -3.30 7.48 -0.36
N ASN A 143 -2.16 7.30 -1.00
CA ASN A 143 -1.99 7.38 -2.45
C ASN A 143 -1.80 6.00 -3.10
N ILE A 144 -1.85 4.91 -2.34
CA ILE A 144 -1.65 3.54 -2.84
C ILE A 144 -2.97 2.77 -2.78
N TYR A 145 -3.48 2.38 -3.93
CA TYR A 145 -4.73 1.65 -4.08
C TYR A 145 -4.45 0.26 -4.64
N THR A 146 -5.26 -0.70 -4.29
CA THR A 146 -5.27 -2.04 -4.89
C THR A 146 -6.52 -2.21 -5.74
N LEU A 147 -6.38 -2.67 -6.98
CA LEU A 147 -7.54 -3.04 -7.81
C LEU A 147 -8.29 -4.20 -7.13
N GLU A 148 -9.55 -3.96 -6.75
CA GLU A 148 -10.36 -4.96 -6.06
C GLU A 148 -10.61 -6.17 -6.96
N GLY A 149 -10.33 -7.36 -6.43
CA GLY A 149 -10.36 -8.61 -7.18
C GLY A 149 -9.21 -8.79 -8.18
N GLY A 150 -8.36 -7.77 -8.39
CA GLY A 150 -7.18 -7.81 -9.24
C GLY A 150 -7.47 -8.08 -10.71
N ASN A 151 -6.45 -8.52 -11.45
CA ASN A 151 -6.56 -8.84 -12.88
C ASN A 151 -7.62 -9.92 -13.17
N LYS A 152 -7.84 -10.85 -12.24
CA LYS A 152 -8.87 -11.88 -12.38
C LYS A 152 -10.26 -11.25 -12.52
N ASN A 153 -10.63 -10.35 -11.60
CA ASN A 153 -11.91 -9.66 -11.66
C ASN A 153 -12.03 -8.81 -12.92
N TRP A 154 -10.96 -8.11 -13.31
CA TRP A 154 -10.94 -7.31 -14.53
C TRP A 154 -11.34 -8.11 -15.77
N VAL A 155 -10.75 -9.30 -15.94
CA VAL A 155 -11.05 -10.20 -17.06
C VAL A 155 -12.47 -10.77 -16.97
N GLU A 156 -12.96 -11.12 -15.78
CA GLU A 156 -14.30 -11.69 -15.55
C GLU A 156 -15.43 -10.69 -15.82
N LEU A 157 -15.15 -9.37 -15.83
CA LEU A 157 -16.12 -8.33 -16.19
C LEU A 157 -16.42 -8.25 -17.69
N GLY A 158 -15.66 -8.97 -18.54
CA GLY A 158 -15.98 -9.20 -19.94
C GLY A 158 -15.33 -8.21 -20.92
N ASP A 159 -15.88 -8.16 -22.15
CA ASP A 159 -15.23 -7.55 -23.31
C ASP A 159 -14.93 -6.06 -23.15
N ASP A 160 -15.78 -5.32 -22.46
CA ASP A 160 -15.57 -3.88 -22.20
C ASP A 160 -14.29 -3.59 -21.38
N TYR A 161 -13.85 -4.56 -20.56
CA TYR A 161 -12.64 -4.48 -19.75
C TYR A 161 -11.44 -5.12 -20.45
N THR A 162 -11.63 -6.28 -21.09
CA THR A 162 -10.54 -6.95 -21.79
C THR A 162 -10.10 -6.21 -23.05
N SER A 163 -10.95 -5.37 -23.64
CA SER A 163 -10.56 -4.46 -24.74
C SER A 163 -9.56 -3.37 -24.32
N LEU A 164 -9.41 -3.15 -23.02
CA LEU A 164 -8.40 -2.25 -22.43
C LEU A 164 -7.14 -3.00 -21.96
N MET A 165 -6.92 -4.22 -22.42
CA MET A 165 -5.69 -4.97 -22.19
C MET A 165 -4.82 -4.98 -23.44
N GLU A 166 -3.52 -5.06 -23.24
CA GLU A 166 -2.50 -5.16 -24.28
C GLU A 166 -1.44 -6.23 -23.93
#